data_23177233e10eb660c6cf757e3455c237
#
_entry.id   23177233e10eb660c6cf757e3455c237
#
_cell.length_a   1.000
_cell.length_b   1.000
_cell.length_c   1.000
_cell.angle_alpha   90.00
_cell.angle_beta   90.00
_cell.angle_gamma   90.00
#
_symmetry.space_group_name_H-M   'P 1'
#
loop_
_entity.id
_entity.type
_entity.pdbx_description
1 polymer ?
#
loop_
_entity_poly.entity_id
_entity_poly.type
_entity_poly.pdbx_seq_one_letter_code
_entity_poly.pdbx_strand_id
1 'polypeptide(L)'
;GMLGIVGVQAVSLRANQSAYFRTIATTLSVDVLERMRANLVGVENGDYDDVAGAATAACFSVGGCTTAQMAGQDILDWSALVAAALPSGDSVVCLDSTPEDGTAAANACDGGGTVYAIKIWWDDNRDGTAATWYRTSFKPL
;
A
#
# COMPACT_ATOMS: atom_id res chain seq x y z
N GLY A 1 12.06 40.38 -6.40
CA GLY A 1 13.18 40.42 -5.46
C GLY A 1 13.62 39.04 -4.98
N MET A 2 14.68 38.98 -4.20
CA MET A 2 15.26 37.71 -3.70
C MET A 2 14.25 36.88 -2.91
N LEU A 3 13.37 37.46 -2.12
CA LEU A 3 12.34 36.75 -1.34
C LEU A 3 11.30 36.06 -2.23
N GLY A 4 10.95 36.63 -3.37
CA GLY A 4 10.02 36.00 -4.32
C GLY A 4 10.64 34.77 -4.99
N ILE A 5 11.92 34.79 -5.32
CA ILE A 5 12.65 33.66 -5.91
C ILE A 5 12.76 32.50 -4.92
N VAL A 6 13.07 32.75 -3.66
CA VAL A 6 13.14 31.73 -2.60
C VAL A 6 11.78 31.08 -2.38
N GLY A 7 10.69 31.86 -2.38
CA GLY A 7 9.32 31.32 -2.27
C GLY A 7 8.94 30.41 -3.42
N VAL A 8 9.27 30.77 -4.66
CA VAL A 8 9.02 29.92 -5.86
C VAL A 8 9.82 28.63 -5.81
N GLN A 9 11.08 28.66 -5.38
CA GLN A 9 11.91 27.46 -5.21
C GLN A 9 11.35 26.52 -4.15
N ALA A 10 10.86 27.02 -3.01
CA ALA A 10 10.27 26.22 -1.96
C ALA A 10 8.98 25.50 -2.43
N VAL A 11 8.11 26.18 -3.17
CA VAL A 11 6.89 25.59 -3.76
C VAL A 11 7.25 24.52 -4.80
N SER A 12 8.24 24.76 -5.65
CA SER A 12 8.72 23.81 -6.65
C SER A 12 9.30 22.55 -6.02
N LEU A 13 10.08 22.66 -4.94
CA LEU A 13 10.65 21.52 -4.21
C LEU A 13 9.56 20.68 -3.55
N ARG A 14 8.52 21.29 -2.97
CA ARG A 14 7.37 20.57 -2.41
C ARG A 14 6.59 19.80 -3.48
N ALA A 15 6.34 20.43 -4.63
CA ALA A 15 5.65 19.78 -5.76
C ALA A 15 6.45 18.57 -6.27
N ASN A 16 7.77 18.69 -6.40
CA ASN A 16 8.65 17.61 -6.82
C ASN A 16 8.67 16.46 -5.80
N GLN A 17 8.70 16.76 -4.50
CA GLN A 17 8.68 15.77 -3.44
C GLN A 17 7.35 15.03 -3.40
N SER A 18 6.22 15.73 -3.52
CA SER A 18 4.88 15.14 -3.60
C SER A 18 4.76 14.21 -4.80
N ALA A 19 5.23 14.63 -5.98
CA ALA A 19 5.27 13.79 -7.18
C ALA A 19 6.15 12.54 -6.99
N TYR A 20 7.28 12.67 -6.31
CA TYR A 20 8.17 11.56 -5.98
C TYR A 20 7.49 10.53 -5.07
N PHE A 21 6.84 10.95 -4.00
CA PHE A 21 6.09 10.05 -3.11
C PHE A 21 4.95 9.34 -3.84
N ARG A 22 4.23 10.04 -4.71
CA ARG A 22 3.17 9.43 -5.52
C ARG A 22 3.72 8.39 -6.49
N THR A 23 4.88 8.61 -7.08
CA THR A 23 5.58 7.62 -7.90
C THR A 23 5.97 6.39 -7.09
N ILE A 24 6.48 6.58 -5.86
CA ILE A 24 6.80 5.48 -4.94
C ILE A 24 5.53 4.69 -4.61
N ALA A 25 4.43 5.36 -4.25
CA ALA A 25 3.18 4.70 -3.92
C ALA A 25 2.64 3.87 -5.09
N THR A 26 2.72 4.40 -6.31
CA THR A 26 2.34 3.67 -7.53
C THR A 26 3.22 2.42 -7.72
N THR A 27 4.52 2.55 -7.56
CA THR A 27 5.47 1.42 -7.68
C THR A 27 5.21 0.34 -6.63
N LEU A 28 4.95 0.75 -5.38
CA LEU A 28 4.64 -0.18 -4.29
C LEU A 28 3.29 -0.88 -4.50
N SER A 29 2.30 -0.20 -5.09
CA SER A 29 1.03 -0.86 -5.43
C SER A 29 1.20 -1.94 -6.51
N VAL A 30 2.08 -1.70 -7.46
CA VAL A 30 2.45 -2.73 -8.47
C VAL A 30 3.20 -3.89 -7.81
N ASP A 31 4.09 -3.62 -6.85
CA ASP A 31 4.83 -4.67 -6.13
C ASP A 31 3.87 -5.64 -5.41
N VAL A 32 2.92 -5.13 -4.62
CA VAL A 32 1.97 -6.02 -3.94
C VAL A 32 1.05 -6.75 -4.92
N LEU A 33 0.66 -6.11 -6.00
CA LEU A 33 -0.14 -6.74 -7.06
C LEU A 33 0.62 -7.91 -7.71
N GLU A 34 1.91 -7.77 -7.98
CA GLU A 34 2.74 -8.86 -8.51
C GLU A 34 2.91 -10.01 -7.50
N ARG A 35 3.03 -9.71 -6.21
CA ARG A 35 3.02 -10.73 -5.14
C ARG A 35 1.69 -11.50 -5.14
N MET A 36 0.57 -10.81 -5.21
CA MET A 36 -0.77 -11.40 -5.29
C MET A 36 -0.91 -12.28 -6.54
N ARG A 37 -0.41 -11.84 -7.69
CA ARG A 37 -0.40 -12.64 -8.92
C ARG A 37 0.43 -13.92 -8.83
N ALA A 38 1.49 -13.90 -8.05
CA ALA A 38 2.29 -15.09 -7.77
C ALA A 38 1.59 -16.10 -6.83
N ASN A 39 0.53 -15.67 -6.14
CA ASN A 39 -0.26 -16.49 -5.20
C ASN A 39 -1.75 -16.41 -5.53
N LEU A 40 -2.14 -16.70 -6.77
CA LEU A 40 -3.52 -16.57 -7.25
C LEU A 40 -4.52 -17.38 -6.45
N VAL A 41 -4.15 -18.58 -6.01
CA VAL A 41 -5.01 -19.39 -5.15
C VAL A 41 -5.32 -18.69 -3.83
N GLY A 42 -4.33 -18.04 -3.23
CA GLY A 42 -4.53 -17.22 -2.03
C GLY A 42 -5.44 -16.01 -2.29
N VAL A 43 -5.32 -15.39 -3.47
CA VAL A 43 -6.22 -14.30 -3.89
C VAL A 43 -7.66 -14.80 -4.02
N GLU A 44 -7.88 -15.93 -4.68
CA GLU A 44 -9.21 -16.54 -4.86
C GLU A 44 -9.82 -16.97 -3.53
N ASN A 45 -9.01 -17.45 -2.60
CA ASN A 45 -9.43 -17.85 -1.25
C ASN A 45 -9.76 -16.68 -0.32
N GLY A 46 -9.42 -15.45 -0.69
CA GLY A 46 -9.54 -14.28 0.20
C GLY A 46 -8.39 -14.13 1.20
N ASP A 47 -7.27 -14.83 1.00
CA ASP A 47 -6.14 -14.83 1.95
C ASP A 47 -5.46 -13.46 2.10
N TYR A 48 -5.73 -12.51 1.18
CA TYR A 48 -5.23 -11.12 1.23
C TYR A 48 -6.26 -10.10 1.76
N ASP A 49 -7.44 -10.55 2.18
CA ASP A 49 -8.49 -9.65 2.65
C ASP A 49 -8.21 -9.14 4.05
N ASP A 50 -7.73 -7.90 4.14
CA ASP A 50 -7.37 -7.19 5.40
C ASP A 50 -6.53 -8.05 6.35
N VAL A 51 -5.63 -8.87 5.78
CA VAL A 51 -4.79 -9.76 6.56
C VAL A 51 -3.66 -8.98 7.25
N ALA A 52 -3.43 -9.28 8.52
CA ALA A 52 -2.27 -8.78 9.23
C ALA A 52 -1.00 -9.44 8.68
N GLY A 53 0.05 -8.63 8.43
CA GLY A 53 1.35 -9.16 8.02
C GLY A 53 1.92 -10.09 9.09
N ALA A 54 2.41 -11.25 8.67
CA ALA A 54 2.97 -12.26 9.57
C ALA A 54 4.21 -12.93 8.98
N ALA A 55 5.29 -12.98 9.75
CA ALA A 55 6.51 -13.65 9.33
C ALA A 55 6.30 -15.18 9.37
N THR A 56 6.65 -15.86 8.28
CA THR A 56 6.54 -17.30 8.15
C THR A 56 7.82 -17.88 7.56
N ALA A 57 8.66 -18.47 8.44
CA ALA A 57 9.93 -19.07 8.03
C ALA A 57 9.77 -20.17 6.97
N ALA A 58 8.65 -20.91 6.99
CA ALA A 58 8.37 -21.95 6.02
C ALA A 58 8.32 -21.43 4.57
N CYS A 59 7.94 -20.16 4.34
CA CYS A 59 7.91 -19.56 3.01
C CYS A 59 9.31 -19.43 2.37
N PHE A 60 10.37 -19.50 3.16
CA PHE A 60 11.76 -19.46 2.71
C PHE A 60 12.45 -20.83 2.73
N SER A 61 11.70 -21.90 2.96
CA SER A 61 12.20 -23.27 2.99
C SER A 61 11.81 -24.07 1.76
N VAL A 62 12.51 -25.18 1.51
CA VAL A 62 12.23 -26.07 0.38
C VAL A 62 10.81 -26.68 0.47
N GLY A 63 10.28 -26.85 1.69
CA GLY A 63 8.93 -27.36 1.91
C GLY A 63 7.82 -26.37 1.54
N GLY A 64 8.16 -25.08 1.45
CA GLY A 64 7.20 -24.01 1.15
C GLY A 64 6.20 -23.75 2.27
N CYS A 65 5.28 -22.84 2.02
CA CYS A 65 4.21 -22.46 2.95
C CYS A 65 2.84 -22.53 2.27
N THR A 66 1.77 -22.43 3.08
CA THR A 66 0.40 -22.36 2.55
C THR A 66 0.15 -21.02 1.86
N THR A 67 -0.92 -20.95 1.05
CA THR A 67 -1.32 -19.70 0.37
C THR A 67 -1.62 -18.57 1.36
N ALA A 68 -2.27 -18.87 2.48
CA ALA A 68 -2.54 -17.90 3.54
C ALA A 68 -1.27 -17.44 4.27
N GLN A 69 -0.33 -18.36 4.52
CA GLN A 69 0.98 -18.02 5.10
C GLN A 69 1.80 -17.13 4.16
N MET A 70 1.76 -17.42 2.85
CA MET A 70 2.40 -16.59 1.82
C MET A 70 1.78 -15.19 1.78
N ALA A 71 0.45 -15.08 1.82
CA ALA A 71 -0.23 -13.79 1.88
C ALA A 71 0.19 -12.98 3.12
N GLY A 72 0.25 -13.59 4.29
CA GLY A 72 0.72 -12.94 5.52
C GLY A 72 2.17 -12.45 5.40
N GLN A 73 3.06 -13.25 4.82
CA GLN A 73 4.47 -12.87 4.59
C GLN A 73 4.56 -11.73 3.56
N ASP A 74 3.82 -11.80 2.46
CA ASP A 74 3.78 -10.77 1.42
C ASP A 74 3.34 -9.43 1.99
N ILE A 75 2.27 -9.41 2.79
CA ILE A 75 1.76 -8.19 3.41
C ILE A 75 2.74 -7.63 4.44
N LEU A 76 3.41 -8.49 5.23
CA LEU A 76 4.45 -8.06 6.15
C LEU A 76 5.57 -7.32 5.42
N ASP A 77 6.12 -7.94 4.39
CA ASP A 77 7.25 -7.40 3.64
C ASP A 77 6.85 -6.11 2.90
N TRP A 78 5.68 -6.12 2.28
CA TRP A 78 5.17 -4.97 1.54
C TRP A 78 4.85 -3.77 2.45
N SER A 79 4.14 -3.98 3.55
CA SER A 79 3.81 -2.89 4.49
C SER A 79 5.07 -2.28 5.11
N ALA A 80 6.11 -3.09 5.36
CA ALA A 80 7.40 -2.61 5.82
C ALA A 80 8.09 -1.73 4.76
N LEU A 81 7.99 -2.07 3.47
CA LEU A 81 8.49 -1.23 2.38
C LEU A 81 7.73 0.10 2.29
N VAL A 82 6.41 0.09 2.44
CA VAL A 82 5.59 1.31 2.47
C VAL A 82 6.01 2.21 3.63
N ALA A 83 6.12 1.67 4.82
CA ALA A 83 6.53 2.42 6.02
C ALA A 83 7.94 2.99 5.91
N ALA A 84 8.87 2.29 5.25
CA ALA A 84 10.25 2.74 5.06
C ALA A 84 10.38 3.80 3.95
N ALA A 85 9.57 3.72 2.90
CA ALA A 85 9.72 4.55 1.70
C ALA A 85 8.90 5.84 1.74
N LEU A 86 7.81 5.87 2.52
CA LEU A 86 6.88 7.00 2.61
C LEU A 86 6.84 7.56 4.04
N PRO A 87 6.81 8.88 4.22
CA PRO A 87 6.69 9.49 5.57
C PRO A 87 5.39 9.04 6.25
N SER A 88 5.49 8.48 7.44
CA SER A 88 4.33 7.90 8.16
C SER A 88 3.49 6.97 7.27
N GLY A 89 4.15 6.23 6.37
CA GLY A 89 3.50 5.38 5.39
C GLY A 89 2.66 4.29 6.05
N ASP A 90 1.41 4.14 5.59
CA ASP A 90 0.47 3.12 6.01
C ASP A 90 -0.22 2.51 4.80
N SER A 91 -0.68 1.28 4.92
CA SER A 91 -1.21 0.56 3.77
C SER A 91 -2.10 -0.61 4.16
N VAL A 92 -3.03 -0.93 3.26
CA VAL A 92 -3.89 -2.10 3.38
C VAL A 92 -4.18 -2.69 2.00
N VAL A 93 -4.36 -3.99 1.96
CA VAL A 93 -5.00 -4.72 0.85
C VAL A 93 -6.24 -5.39 1.42
N CYS A 94 -7.38 -5.21 0.80
CA CYS A 94 -8.63 -5.80 1.27
C CYS A 94 -9.67 -5.94 0.16
N LEU A 95 -10.63 -6.84 0.36
CA LEU A 95 -11.86 -6.84 -0.43
C LEU A 95 -12.71 -5.63 -0.01
N ASP A 96 -13.19 -4.87 -0.98
CA ASP A 96 -13.88 -3.62 -0.70
C ASP A 96 -14.88 -3.29 -1.81
N SER A 97 -16.14 -3.08 -1.44
CA SER A 97 -17.18 -2.66 -2.37
C SER A 97 -17.08 -1.18 -2.75
N THR A 98 -16.36 -0.38 -1.94
CA THR A 98 -16.13 1.07 -2.15
C THR A 98 -14.64 1.43 -2.08
N PRO A 99 -13.79 0.95 -3.02
CA PRO A 99 -12.32 1.01 -2.89
C PRO A 99 -11.71 2.42 -2.83
N GLU A 100 -12.51 3.47 -3.08
CA GLU A 100 -12.06 4.86 -3.09
C GLU A 100 -12.23 5.59 -1.75
N ASP A 101 -12.68 4.92 -0.71
CA ASP A 101 -12.92 5.51 0.60
C ASP A 101 -11.85 5.15 1.64
N GLY A 102 -12.05 5.61 2.88
CA GLY A 102 -11.16 5.32 4.01
C GLY A 102 -10.01 6.31 4.21
N THR A 103 -9.40 6.19 5.38
CA THR A 103 -8.23 6.96 5.82
C THR A 103 -7.21 6.01 6.46
N ALA A 104 -6.00 6.48 6.72
CA ALA A 104 -5.00 5.68 7.44
C ALA A 104 -5.49 5.20 8.82
N ALA A 105 -6.27 6.03 9.52
CA ALA A 105 -6.82 5.67 10.84
C ALA A 105 -8.04 4.75 10.77
N ALA A 106 -8.76 4.72 9.63
CA ALA A 106 -9.96 3.90 9.42
C ALA A 106 -10.03 3.54 7.94
N ASN A 107 -9.47 2.41 7.56
CA ASN A 107 -9.26 2.00 6.16
C ASN A 107 -10.55 1.78 5.36
N ALA A 108 -11.70 1.66 6.05
CA ALA A 108 -13.03 1.45 5.47
C ALA A 108 -13.16 0.20 4.60
N CYS A 109 -12.33 -0.81 4.83
CA CYS A 109 -12.47 -2.12 4.19
C CYS A 109 -13.72 -2.83 4.72
N ASP A 110 -14.64 -3.16 3.83
CA ASP A 110 -15.91 -3.79 4.21
C ASP A 110 -15.94 -5.33 4.01
N GLY A 111 -14.88 -5.90 3.45
CA GLY A 111 -14.81 -7.33 3.11
C GLY A 111 -15.81 -7.73 2.02
N GLY A 112 -16.46 -6.76 1.39
CA GLY A 112 -17.52 -6.97 0.42
C GLY A 112 -17.03 -6.85 -1.03
N GLY A 113 -17.90 -7.31 -1.94
CA GLY A 113 -17.59 -7.22 -3.36
C GLY A 113 -16.63 -8.29 -3.85
N THR A 114 -16.13 -8.07 -5.07
CA THR A 114 -15.22 -9.01 -5.78
C THR A 114 -13.92 -8.31 -6.20
N VAL A 115 -13.67 -7.15 -5.66
CA VAL A 115 -12.53 -6.30 -6.02
C VAL A 115 -11.63 -6.14 -4.82
N TYR A 116 -10.34 -6.38 -5.00
CA TYR A 116 -9.34 -6.02 -4.02
C TYR A 116 -8.96 -4.55 -4.16
N ALA A 117 -9.05 -3.80 -3.08
CA ALA A 117 -8.50 -2.45 -2.97
C ALA A 117 -7.07 -2.52 -2.43
N ILE A 118 -6.18 -1.75 -3.03
CA ILE A 118 -4.83 -1.49 -2.54
C ILE A 118 -4.80 -0.02 -2.16
N LYS A 119 -4.73 0.27 -0.87
CA LYS A 119 -4.78 1.63 -0.33
C LYS A 119 -3.46 1.95 0.37
N ILE A 120 -2.86 3.09 0.03
CA ILE A 120 -1.60 3.58 0.60
C ILE A 120 -1.81 5.02 1.04
N TRP A 121 -1.40 5.33 2.26
CA TRP A 121 -1.44 6.68 2.81
C TRP A 121 -0.06 7.12 3.27
N TRP A 122 0.21 8.43 3.22
CA TRP A 122 1.44 9.00 3.74
C TRP A 122 1.26 10.44 4.16
N ASP A 123 2.22 10.94 4.91
CA ASP A 123 2.29 12.32 5.37
C ASP A 123 3.12 13.16 4.39
N ASP A 124 2.44 13.72 3.39
CA ASP A 124 3.08 14.50 2.32
C ASP A 124 3.69 15.82 2.83
N ASN A 125 3.06 16.40 3.85
CA ASN A 125 3.47 17.68 4.43
C ASN A 125 4.43 17.55 5.62
N ARG A 126 4.64 16.34 6.12
CA ARG A 126 5.42 16.04 7.33
C ARG A 126 4.88 16.77 8.57
N ASP A 127 3.56 16.86 8.68
CA ASP A 127 2.84 17.44 9.82
C ASP A 127 2.44 16.41 10.89
N GLY A 128 2.77 15.14 10.67
CA GLY A 128 2.43 14.03 11.54
C GLY A 128 1.14 13.32 11.14
N THR A 129 0.49 13.71 10.05
CA THR A 129 -0.79 13.15 9.60
C THR A 129 -0.68 12.52 8.21
N ALA A 130 -0.89 11.22 8.11
CA ALA A 130 -0.90 10.49 6.84
C ALA A 130 -2.23 10.73 6.09
N ALA A 131 -2.40 11.93 5.54
CA ALA A 131 -3.63 12.39 4.90
C ALA A 131 -3.62 12.29 3.37
N THR A 132 -2.47 12.19 2.75
CA THR A 132 -2.33 11.97 1.30
C THR A 132 -2.43 10.49 0.98
N TRP A 133 -3.04 10.15 -0.13
CA TRP A 133 -3.32 8.76 -0.46
C TRP A 133 -3.14 8.45 -1.94
N TYR A 134 -2.88 7.19 -2.21
CA TYR A 134 -2.98 6.54 -3.51
C TYR A 134 -3.81 5.26 -3.36
N ARG A 135 -4.75 5.05 -4.26
CA ARG A 135 -5.62 3.88 -4.26
C ARG A 135 -5.69 3.30 -5.66
N THR A 136 -5.72 1.99 -5.72
CA THR A 136 -6.00 1.25 -6.95
C THR A 136 -6.83 0.03 -6.60
N SER A 137 -7.48 -0.55 -7.60
CA SER A 137 -8.29 -1.74 -7.41
C SER A 137 -7.90 -2.82 -8.43
N PHE A 138 -8.12 -4.06 -8.02
CA PHE A 138 -7.78 -5.23 -8.80
C PHE A 138 -8.90 -6.25 -8.65
N LYS A 139 -9.38 -6.76 -9.78
CA LYS A 139 -10.36 -7.84 -9.79
C LYS A 139 -9.65 -9.13 -10.22
N PRO A 140 -9.63 -10.17 -9.37
CA PRO A 140 -9.15 -11.49 -9.79
C PRO A 140 -10.04 -12.05 -10.92
N LEU A 141 -9.44 -12.76 -11.84
CA LEU A 141 -10.13 -13.43 -12.93
C LEU A 141 -10.86 -14.68 -12.45
#